data_dcd8257c91874e17d856bbec7b2b16df
#
_entry.id   dcd8257c91874e17d856bbec7b2b16df
#
_cell.length_a   1.000
_cell.length_b   1.000
_cell.length_c   1.000
_cell.angle_alpha   90.00
_cell.angle_beta   90.00
_cell.angle_gamma   90.00
#
_symmetry.space_group_name_H-M   'P 1'
#
loop_
_entity.id
_entity.type
_entity.pdbx_description
1 polymer ?
#
loop_
_entity_poly.entity_id
_entity_poly.type
_entity_poly.pdbx_seq_one_letter_code
_entity_poly.pdbx_strand_id
1 'polypeptide(L)'
;MKRQIVWHPFTQHALEPEMQRIVATDGAYLIDESGKRILDAISSWWVITHGHRHPLIMQAIRDATESFDQIIFAEYSHAPAEQLAEGLIEIAPPGLHHVFYSDSGSTAVEVALKMALGYFHNIGQKRDRIVVMEHGYHGDTIGTMSTGERGVFNAAYEPLLFGVDRLPFPGTGNEQHTLDMFEDYCRSGRIAALLIEPLVLGAGGMKTYRPTLLTELKQIAERYDCLLIADEVMTGWGRTGTVFACEQARITPDIMCVSKGLTGGALPLAATLCTPAIFDAHLSSDRRKTFFHSSSYTANPIACAAAVANLQVWRQEPVLSRIRSIEEFHEHNLTRFAGDRRFANIRQAGTIAALDIVVPAGGYLAEIGQQMRKLFRERNLLIRPLGNVLYLMPPYCVTSDELATLYDAIDEVASIVTGQPQ
;
A
#
# COMPACT_ATOMS: atom_id res chain seq x y z
N MET A 1 -28.91 -20.00 13.31
CA MET A 1 -27.82 -19.37 12.53
C MET A 1 -26.89 -20.47 12.04
N LYS A 2 -26.58 -20.54 10.74
CA LYS A 2 -25.48 -21.40 10.25
C LYS A 2 -24.19 -20.91 10.89
N ARG A 3 -23.45 -21.81 11.54
CA ARG A 3 -22.17 -21.49 12.16
C ARG A 3 -21.21 -21.06 11.05
N GLN A 4 -20.72 -19.82 11.10
CA GLN A 4 -19.66 -19.36 10.18
C GLN A 4 -18.35 -20.05 10.55
N ILE A 5 -17.80 -20.80 9.61
CA ILE A 5 -16.52 -21.53 9.77
C ILE A 5 -15.36 -20.66 9.34
N VAL A 6 -15.54 -19.87 8.27
CA VAL A 6 -14.51 -18.93 7.79
C VAL A 6 -14.56 -17.64 8.58
N TRP A 7 -13.45 -17.26 9.17
CA TRP A 7 -13.31 -15.99 9.88
C TRP A 7 -12.81 -14.93 8.89
N HIS A 8 -13.70 -14.02 8.50
CA HIS A 8 -13.38 -12.97 7.54
C HIS A 8 -12.64 -11.80 8.21
N PRO A 9 -11.60 -11.23 7.53
CA PRO A 9 -10.82 -10.13 8.08
C PRO A 9 -11.67 -8.87 8.23
N PHE A 10 -11.39 -8.07 9.27
CA PHE A 10 -12.07 -6.80 9.56
C PHE A 10 -13.61 -6.87 9.53
N THR A 11 -14.18 -8.00 9.94
CA THR A 11 -15.63 -8.25 9.88
C THR A 11 -16.16 -8.61 11.26
N GLN A 12 -17.13 -7.83 11.73
CA GLN A 12 -17.89 -8.19 12.93
C GLN A 12 -19.06 -9.10 12.52
N HIS A 13 -18.86 -10.42 12.60
CA HIS A 13 -19.82 -11.42 12.13
C HIS A 13 -21.20 -11.35 12.82
N ALA A 14 -21.30 -10.76 13.99
CA ALA A 14 -22.59 -10.53 14.65
C ALA A 14 -23.44 -9.47 13.94
N LEU A 15 -22.78 -8.52 13.27
CA LEU A 15 -23.43 -7.44 12.51
C LEU A 15 -23.55 -7.74 11.02
N GLU A 16 -22.66 -8.56 10.50
CA GLU A 16 -22.60 -8.98 9.09
C GLU A 16 -22.61 -10.52 9.02
N PRO A 17 -23.75 -11.18 9.24
CA PRO A 17 -23.81 -12.63 9.32
C PRO A 17 -23.75 -13.33 7.96
N GLU A 18 -24.00 -12.59 6.88
CA GLU A 18 -24.04 -13.13 5.52
C GLU A 18 -22.97 -12.49 4.64
N MET A 19 -22.17 -13.33 3.98
CA MET A 19 -21.15 -12.90 3.01
C MET A 19 -21.65 -13.12 1.59
N GLN A 20 -21.49 -12.10 0.75
CA GLN A 20 -21.77 -12.23 -0.68
C GLN A 20 -20.74 -13.15 -1.32
N ARG A 21 -21.20 -14.19 -2.00
CA ARG A 21 -20.34 -15.17 -2.62
C ARG A 21 -19.94 -14.75 -4.02
N ILE A 22 -18.64 -14.59 -4.24
CA ILE A 22 -18.06 -14.28 -5.55
C ILE A 22 -17.62 -15.60 -6.22
N VAL A 23 -18.00 -15.80 -7.47
CA VAL A 23 -17.70 -17.00 -8.26
C VAL A 23 -16.74 -16.74 -9.41
N ALA A 24 -16.59 -15.50 -9.84
CA ALA A 24 -15.66 -15.10 -10.90
C ALA A 24 -15.28 -13.62 -10.78
N THR A 25 -14.27 -13.23 -11.52
CA THR A 25 -13.85 -11.83 -11.67
C THR A 25 -13.50 -11.54 -13.13
N ASP A 26 -13.67 -10.29 -13.59
CA ASP A 26 -13.36 -9.91 -14.96
C ASP A 26 -13.16 -8.40 -15.07
N GLY A 27 -12.01 -7.94 -15.56
CA GLY A 27 -11.71 -6.52 -15.71
C GLY A 27 -11.88 -5.73 -14.40
N ALA A 28 -12.78 -4.77 -14.35
CA ALA A 28 -13.08 -3.99 -13.16
C ALA A 28 -14.21 -4.60 -12.29
N TYR A 29 -14.57 -5.89 -12.49
CA TYR A 29 -15.75 -6.45 -11.85
C TYR A 29 -15.49 -7.74 -11.08
N LEU A 30 -16.21 -7.86 -9.94
CA LEU A 30 -16.50 -9.13 -9.28
C LEU A 30 -17.85 -9.65 -9.79
N ILE A 31 -18.02 -10.98 -9.89
CA ILE A 31 -19.25 -11.62 -10.34
C ILE A 31 -19.75 -12.55 -9.23
N ASP A 32 -20.95 -12.29 -8.72
CA ASP A 32 -21.53 -13.10 -7.67
C ASP A 32 -22.22 -14.38 -8.20
N GLU A 33 -22.69 -15.25 -7.30
CA GLU A 33 -23.33 -16.53 -7.64
C GLU A 33 -24.66 -16.39 -8.42
N SER A 34 -25.26 -15.19 -8.43
CA SER A 34 -26.44 -14.89 -9.26
C SER A 34 -26.08 -14.36 -10.65
N GLY A 35 -24.78 -14.21 -10.95
CA GLY A 35 -24.27 -13.62 -12.19
C GLY A 35 -24.24 -12.10 -12.19
N LYS A 36 -24.47 -11.45 -11.04
CA LYS A 36 -24.48 -10.01 -10.89
C LYS A 36 -23.07 -9.45 -10.93
N ARG A 37 -22.83 -8.43 -11.73
CA ARG A 37 -21.54 -7.73 -11.83
C ARG A 37 -21.46 -6.62 -10.77
N ILE A 38 -20.40 -6.62 -9.99
CA ILE A 38 -20.11 -5.63 -8.93
C ILE A 38 -18.87 -4.88 -9.35
N LEU A 39 -19.00 -3.58 -9.57
CA LEU A 39 -17.87 -2.72 -9.97
C LEU A 39 -16.90 -2.54 -8.79
N ASP A 40 -15.65 -2.92 -9.00
CA ASP A 40 -14.57 -2.85 -7.99
C ASP A 40 -13.91 -1.47 -8.01
N ALA A 41 -14.41 -0.57 -7.20
CA ALA A 41 -13.92 0.80 -7.13
C ALA A 41 -12.66 0.98 -6.27
N ILE A 42 -12.17 -0.09 -5.62
CA ILE A 42 -11.02 -0.05 -4.69
C ILE A 42 -9.97 -1.12 -4.98
N SER A 43 -10.02 -1.72 -6.19
CA SER A 43 -9.05 -2.74 -6.61
C SER A 43 -8.95 -3.91 -5.63
N SER A 44 -10.10 -4.45 -5.21
CA SER A 44 -10.30 -5.42 -4.13
C SER A 44 -9.78 -4.90 -2.79
N TRP A 45 -8.53 -5.08 -2.46
CA TRP A 45 -7.88 -4.39 -1.32
C TRP A 45 -6.62 -3.68 -1.79
N TRP A 46 -6.80 -2.77 -2.79
CA TRP A 46 -5.71 -1.97 -3.38
C TRP A 46 -4.69 -2.79 -4.18
N VAL A 47 -5.01 -4.06 -4.50
CA VAL A 47 -4.04 -4.98 -5.11
C VAL A 47 -4.14 -5.05 -6.64
N ILE A 48 -5.36 -4.95 -7.20
CA ILE A 48 -5.60 -5.13 -8.64
C ILE A 48 -5.22 -3.86 -9.40
N THR A 49 -4.22 -3.94 -10.27
CA THR A 49 -3.76 -2.79 -11.07
C THR A 49 -4.38 -2.76 -12.47
N HIS A 50 -4.16 -3.78 -13.28
CA HIS A 50 -4.56 -3.81 -14.69
C HIS A 50 -5.96 -4.38 -14.95
N GLY A 51 -6.72 -4.64 -13.89
CA GLY A 51 -7.98 -5.38 -13.92
C GLY A 51 -7.81 -6.84 -13.50
N HIS A 52 -8.91 -7.41 -13.04
CA HIS A 52 -8.96 -8.80 -12.65
C HIS A 52 -8.65 -9.74 -13.82
N ARG A 53 -7.85 -10.76 -13.56
CA ARG A 53 -7.52 -11.83 -14.51
C ARG A 53 -6.88 -11.31 -15.81
N HIS A 54 -5.97 -10.36 -15.70
CA HIS A 54 -5.25 -9.87 -16.88
C HIS A 54 -4.65 -11.04 -17.68
N PRO A 55 -4.93 -11.17 -19.01
CA PRO A 55 -4.63 -12.38 -19.79
C PRO A 55 -3.16 -12.79 -19.72
N LEU A 56 -2.22 -11.83 -19.85
CA LEU A 56 -0.79 -12.10 -19.82
C LEU A 56 -0.34 -12.68 -18.47
N ILE A 57 -0.83 -12.10 -17.37
CA ILE A 57 -0.49 -12.56 -16.01
C ILE A 57 -1.07 -13.95 -15.76
N MET A 58 -2.34 -14.18 -16.16
CA MET A 58 -2.97 -15.49 -16.00
C MET A 58 -2.30 -16.58 -16.86
N GLN A 59 -1.77 -16.21 -18.03
CA GLN A 59 -1.02 -17.15 -18.86
C GLN A 59 0.32 -17.52 -18.19
N ALA A 60 1.08 -16.54 -17.72
CA ALA A 60 2.34 -16.78 -17.03
C ALA A 60 2.19 -17.67 -15.78
N ILE A 61 1.09 -17.52 -15.04
CA ILE A 61 0.79 -18.40 -13.89
C ILE A 61 0.56 -19.85 -14.37
N ARG A 62 -0.23 -20.07 -15.42
CA ARG A 62 -0.47 -21.41 -15.96
C ARG A 62 0.82 -22.07 -16.43
N ASP A 63 1.63 -21.34 -17.20
CA ASP A 63 2.88 -21.86 -17.76
C ASP A 63 3.87 -22.19 -16.63
N ALA A 64 3.96 -21.35 -15.61
CA ALA A 64 4.85 -21.60 -14.46
C ALA A 64 4.45 -22.87 -13.68
N THR A 65 3.15 -23.18 -13.58
CA THR A 65 2.69 -24.40 -12.85
C THR A 65 3.02 -25.69 -13.56
N GLU A 66 3.41 -25.66 -14.83
CA GLU A 66 3.89 -26.84 -15.56
C GLU A 66 5.28 -27.28 -15.11
N SER A 67 6.07 -26.38 -14.52
CA SER A 67 7.48 -26.64 -14.18
C SER A 67 7.81 -26.45 -12.70
N PHE A 68 7.01 -25.67 -11.98
CA PHE A 68 7.29 -25.28 -10.59
C PHE A 68 6.08 -25.39 -9.69
N ASP A 69 6.33 -25.73 -8.43
CA ASP A 69 5.49 -25.43 -7.27
C ASP A 69 6.25 -24.49 -6.32
N GLN A 70 7.03 -25.01 -5.38
CA GLN A 70 7.90 -24.26 -4.47
C GLN A 70 9.25 -24.93 -4.37
N ILE A 71 10.32 -24.13 -4.36
CA ILE A 71 11.67 -24.58 -4.06
C ILE A 71 12.25 -23.81 -2.87
N ILE A 72 13.19 -24.39 -2.16
CA ILE A 72 13.99 -23.66 -1.18
C ILE A 72 14.84 -22.61 -1.90
N PHE A 73 14.74 -21.34 -1.49
CA PHE A 73 15.49 -20.24 -2.12
C PHE A 73 16.82 -19.94 -1.41
N ALA A 74 17.14 -20.61 -0.32
CA ALA A 74 18.46 -20.58 0.27
C ALA A 74 19.39 -21.52 -0.52
N GLU A 75 20.48 -20.97 -1.08
CA GLU A 75 21.47 -21.66 -1.92
C GLU A 75 21.00 -22.12 -3.32
N TYR A 76 19.70 -21.94 -3.63
CA TYR A 76 19.11 -22.23 -4.93
C TYR A 76 18.46 -20.98 -5.52
N SER A 77 18.36 -20.91 -6.82
CA SER A 77 17.73 -19.84 -7.58
C SER A 77 16.86 -20.39 -8.70
N HIS A 78 16.07 -19.54 -9.33
CA HIS A 78 15.29 -19.86 -10.51
C HIS A 78 15.08 -18.63 -11.39
N ALA A 79 14.96 -18.82 -12.70
CA ALA A 79 14.86 -17.75 -13.68
C ALA A 79 13.74 -16.71 -13.39
N PRO A 80 12.51 -17.09 -13.00
CA PRO A 80 11.49 -16.08 -12.66
C PRO A 80 11.91 -15.11 -11.55
N ALA A 81 12.65 -15.55 -10.52
CA ALA A 81 13.10 -14.64 -9.47
C ALA A 81 14.21 -13.71 -9.94
N GLU A 82 15.15 -14.23 -10.72
CA GLU A 82 16.26 -13.44 -11.28
C GLU A 82 15.74 -12.38 -12.26
N GLN A 83 14.86 -12.76 -13.17
CA GLN A 83 14.22 -11.84 -14.13
C GLN A 83 13.37 -10.76 -13.41
N LEU A 84 12.68 -11.15 -12.34
CA LEU A 84 11.92 -10.20 -11.54
C LEU A 84 12.84 -9.22 -10.82
N ALA A 85 13.94 -9.69 -10.22
CA ALA A 85 14.91 -8.81 -9.56
C ALA A 85 15.52 -7.80 -10.53
N GLU A 86 15.98 -8.25 -11.70
CA GLU A 86 16.49 -7.39 -12.77
C GLU A 86 15.45 -6.34 -13.19
N GLY A 87 14.21 -6.77 -13.45
CA GLY A 87 13.14 -5.87 -13.87
C GLY A 87 12.72 -4.88 -12.79
N LEU A 88 12.77 -5.25 -11.50
CA LEU A 88 12.51 -4.34 -10.39
C LEU A 88 13.61 -3.27 -10.28
N ILE A 89 14.88 -3.65 -10.40
CA ILE A 89 15.99 -2.70 -10.35
C ILE A 89 15.93 -1.72 -11.55
N GLU A 90 15.49 -2.19 -12.72
CA GLU A 90 15.35 -1.35 -13.92
C GLU A 90 14.33 -0.22 -13.73
N ILE A 91 13.21 -0.49 -13.04
CA ILE A 91 12.11 0.48 -12.86
C ILE A 91 12.17 1.23 -11.54
N ALA A 92 12.93 0.76 -10.55
CA ALA A 92 13.04 1.39 -9.24
C ALA A 92 13.82 2.72 -9.30
N PRO A 93 13.67 3.62 -8.32
CA PRO A 93 14.55 4.76 -8.18
C PRO A 93 16.02 4.35 -8.23
N PRO A 94 16.87 5.07 -8.99
CA PRO A 94 18.27 4.68 -9.23
C PRO A 94 19.05 4.61 -7.91
N GLY A 95 19.88 3.56 -7.75
CA GLY A 95 20.66 3.35 -6.52
C GLY A 95 20.17 2.20 -5.64
N LEU A 96 18.98 1.65 -5.89
CA LEU A 96 18.55 0.39 -5.33
C LEU A 96 19.07 -0.76 -6.20
N HIS A 97 19.83 -1.70 -5.62
CA HIS A 97 20.54 -2.74 -6.38
C HIS A 97 20.34 -4.17 -5.89
N HIS A 98 19.73 -4.35 -4.73
CA HIS A 98 19.50 -5.68 -4.17
C HIS A 98 18.03 -5.87 -3.84
N VAL A 99 17.52 -7.08 -4.06
CA VAL A 99 16.12 -7.45 -3.88
C VAL A 99 16.02 -8.65 -2.94
N PHE A 100 15.26 -8.51 -1.88
CA PHE A 100 14.89 -9.59 -0.97
C PHE A 100 13.40 -9.87 -1.09
N TYR A 101 13.02 -11.13 -1.35
CA TYR A 101 11.61 -11.52 -1.52
C TYR A 101 10.96 -11.95 -0.22
N SER A 102 9.68 -11.62 -0.08
CA SER A 102 8.79 -12.06 0.99
C SER A 102 7.35 -12.23 0.48
N ASP A 103 6.38 -12.53 1.35
CA ASP A 103 5.08 -13.02 0.93
C ASP A 103 3.98 -11.95 0.97
N SER A 104 4.19 -10.85 1.69
CA SER A 104 3.18 -9.79 1.90
C SER A 104 3.83 -8.44 2.15
N GLY A 105 3.05 -7.36 2.02
CA GLY A 105 3.52 -6.01 2.38
C GLY A 105 4.02 -5.93 3.82
N SER A 106 3.30 -6.55 4.76
CA SER A 106 3.74 -6.59 6.17
C SER A 106 5.10 -7.26 6.32
N THR A 107 5.34 -8.39 5.65
CA THR A 107 6.64 -9.07 5.72
C THR A 107 7.75 -8.30 4.99
N ALA A 108 7.44 -7.54 3.92
CA ALA A 108 8.42 -6.66 3.30
C ALA A 108 8.89 -5.56 4.26
N VAL A 109 7.98 -4.98 5.02
CA VAL A 109 8.33 -3.96 6.04
C VAL A 109 9.07 -4.58 7.22
N GLU A 110 8.70 -5.78 7.69
CA GLU A 110 9.49 -6.52 8.71
C GLU A 110 10.94 -6.75 8.23
N VAL A 111 11.12 -7.14 6.96
CA VAL A 111 12.44 -7.28 6.33
C VAL A 111 13.19 -5.95 6.33
N ALA A 112 12.53 -4.85 5.93
CA ALA A 112 13.13 -3.52 5.89
C ALA A 112 13.61 -3.04 7.27
N LEU A 113 12.80 -3.24 8.32
CA LEU A 113 13.17 -2.92 9.70
C LEU A 113 14.39 -3.71 10.16
N LYS A 114 14.42 -5.01 9.83
CA LYS A 114 15.57 -5.89 10.16
C LYS A 114 16.80 -5.52 9.34
N MET A 115 16.68 -5.15 8.07
CA MET A 115 17.79 -4.65 7.25
C MET A 115 18.40 -3.38 7.87
N ALA A 116 17.56 -2.41 8.26
CA ALA A 116 18.02 -1.17 8.86
C ALA A 116 18.77 -1.39 10.18
N LEU A 117 18.19 -2.18 11.09
CA LEU A 117 18.83 -2.48 12.38
C LEU A 117 20.09 -3.35 12.20
N GLY A 118 20.04 -4.34 11.31
CA GLY A 118 21.15 -5.23 10.99
C GLY A 118 22.33 -4.47 10.35
N TYR A 119 22.04 -3.50 9.48
CA TYR A 119 23.04 -2.62 8.90
C TYR A 119 23.87 -1.94 9.99
N PHE A 120 23.20 -1.19 10.87
CA PHE A 120 23.91 -0.47 11.94
C PHE A 120 24.63 -1.40 12.93
N HIS A 121 24.01 -2.53 13.27
CA HIS A 121 24.67 -3.54 14.10
C HIS A 121 25.98 -4.05 13.46
N ASN A 122 25.96 -4.37 12.17
CA ASN A 122 27.09 -4.93 11.44
C ASN A 122 28.23 -3.94 11.19
N ILE A 123 27.93 -2.64 11.11
CA ILE A 123 28.95 -1.59 11.04
C ILE A 123 29.38 -1.06 12.42
N GLY A 124 28.86 -1.63 13.52
CA GLY A 124 29.26 -1.31 14.88
C GLY A 124 28.69 0.01 15.43
N GLN A 125 27.61 0.51 14.84
CA GLN A 125 26.91 1.73 15.32
C GLN A 125 25.67 1.32 16.13
N LYS A 126 25.48 1.98 17.28
CA LYS A 126 24.29 1.76 18.12
C LYS A 126 23.14 2.66 17.66
N ARG A 127 22.38 2.22 16.68
CA ARG A 127 21.13 2.87 16.25
C ARG A 127 20.00 1.84 16.36
N ASP A 128 19.06 2.08 17.25
CA ASP A 128 18.06 1.10 17.69
C ASP A 128 16.64 1.68 17.77
N ARG A 129 16.45 2.91 17.24
CA ARG A 129 15.16 3.58 17.25
C ARG A 129 14.65 3.77 15.81
N ILE A 130 13.35 3.58 15.64
CA ILE A 130 12.64 3.81 14.38
C ILE A 130 11.72 5.02 14.55
N VAL A 131 11.74 5.91 13.58
CA VAL A 131 10.81 7.04 13.48
C VAL A 131 9.73 6.69 12.48
N VAL A 132 8.48 7.04 12.79
CA VAL A 132 7.31 6.81 11.93
C VAL A 132 6.43 8.05 11.90
N MET A 133 5.51 8.15 10.95
CA MET A 133 4.53 9.23 10.89
C MET A 133 3.22 8.83 11.60
N GLU A 134 2.60 9.78 12.31
CA GLU A 134 1.23 9.62 12.79
C GLU A 134 0.27 9.26 11.67
N HIS A 135 -0.74 8.46 11.97
CA HIS A 135 -1.69 7.88 11.00
C HIS A 135 -1.08 6.87 10.00
N GLY A 136 0.21 6.54 10.10
CA GLY A 136 0.85 5.53 9.24
C GLY A 136 0.30 4.14 9.50
N TYR A 137 0.26 3.32 8.45
CA TYR A 137 -0.09 1.90 8.51
C TYR A 137 0.89 1.10 7.65
N HIS A 138 1.49 0.08 8.22
CA HIS A 138 2.54 -0.70 7.58
C HIS A 138 2.24 -2.21 7.54
N GLY A 139 1.11 -2.64 8.08
CA GLY A 139 0.67 -4.03 8.10
C GLY A 139 0.19 -4.50 9.47
N ASP A 140 -0.17 -5.80 9.55
CA ASP A 140 -0.81 -6.40 10.71
C ASP A 140 0.08 -7.44 11.42
N THR A 141 1.36 -7.56 11.07
CA THR A 141 2.34 -8.31 11.88
C THR A 141 2.78 -7.48 13.10
N ILE A 142 3.29 -8.12 14.13
CA ILE A 142 3.64 -7.44 15.40
C ILE A 142 4.61 -6.27 15.18
N GLY A 143 5.64 -6.45 14.35
CA GLY A 143 6.60 -5.37 14.06
C GLY A 143 5.96 -4.24 13.27
N THR A 144 5.17 -4.54 12.25
CA THR A 144 4.47 -3.50 11.46
C THR A 144 3.38 -2.80 12.26
N MET A 145 2.64 -3.51 13.13
CA MET A 145 1.71 -2.87 14.08
C MET A 145 2.43 -1.97 15.09
N SER A 146 3.67 -2.33 15.46
CA SER A 146 4.49 -1.47 16.33
C SER A 146 4.82 -0.15 15.67
N THR A 147 5.03 -0.13 14.37
CA THR A 147 5.33 1.05 13.57
C THR A 147 4.08 1.79 13.05
N GLY A 148 2.91 1.17 13.08
CA GLY A 148 1.64 1.80 12.69
C GLY A 148 1.05 2.72 13.78
N GLU A 149 -0.02 3.44 13.42
CA GLU A 149 -0.80 4.25 14.37
C GLU A 149 -1.34 3.40 15.50
N ARG A 150 -1.30 3.91 16.74
CA ARG A 150 -1.92 3.27 17.90
C ARG A 150 -3.41 3.59 17.95
N GLY A 151 -4.25 2.58 18.13
CA GLY A 151 -5.68 2.78 18.15
C GLY A 151 -6.46 1.48 18.20
N VAL A 152 -7.69 1.50 17.70
CA VAL A 152 -8.64 0.38 17.76
C VAL A 152 -8.13 -0.90 17.09
N PHE A 153 -7.22 -0.78 16.11
CA PHE A 153 -6.69 -1.94 15.38
C PHE A 153 -5.69 -2.77 16.18
N ASN A 154 -4.99 -2.15 17.12
CA ASN A 154 -3.87 -2.77 17.81
C ASN A 154 -3.93 -2.66 19.34
N ALA A 155 -4.97 -2.04 19.92
CA ALA A 155 -5.11 -1.89 21.35
C ALA A 155 -5.05 -3.21 22.13
N ALA A 156 -5.62 -4.29 21.58
CA ALA A 156 -5.59 -5.61 22.20
C ALA A 156 -4.18 -6.25 22.20
N TYR A 157 -3.28 -5.79 21.34
CA TYR A 157 -1.92 -6.34 21.15
C TYR A 157 -0.84 -5.44 21.75
N GLU A 158 -1.21 -4.33 22.39
CA GLU A 158 -0.27 -3.35 22.98
C GLU A 158 0.86 -3.99 23.80
N PRO A 159 0.61 -5.06 24.61
CA PRO A 159 1.68 -5.68 25.38
C PRO A 159 2.82 -6.31 24.55
N LEU A 160 2.62 -6.55 23.26
CA LEU A 160 3.61 -7.15 22.35
C LEU A 160 4.28 -6.10 21.46
N LEU A 161 3.82 -4.85 21.48
CA LEU A 161 4.29 -3.84 20.57
C LEU A 161 5.49 -3.08 21.15
N PHE A 162 6.55 -2.92 20.36
CA PHE A 162 7.70 -2.12 20.77
C PHE A 162 7.47 -0.60 20.54
N GLY A 163 8.24 0.22 21.24
CA GLY A 163 8.20 1.67 21.13
C GLY A 163 8.86 2.19 19.86
N VAL A 164 8.27 3.21 19.26
CA VAL A 164 8.79 3.98 18.13
C VAL A 164 8.64 5.48 18.41
N ASP A 165 9.45 6.31 17.72
CA ASP A 165 9.29 7.76 17.74
C ASP A 165 8.29 8.20 16.68
N ARG A 166 7.40 9.12 17.01
CA ARG A 166 6.32 9.54 16.10
C ARG A 166 6.48 10.98 15.69
N LEU A 167 6.33 11.23 14.39
CA LEU A 167 6.25 12.56 13.81
C LEU A 167 4.78 12.95 13.64
N PRO A 168 4.39 14.19 13.94
CA PRO A 168 3.06 14.67 13.63
C PRO A 168 2.82 14.62 12.11
N PHE A 169 1.59 14.32 11.69
CA PHE A 169 1.25 14.36 10.28
C PHE A 169 1.45 15.79 9.72
N PRO A 170 2.14 15.96 8.59
CA PRO A 170 2.47 17.27 8.00
C PRO A 170 1.27 17.88 7.26
N GLY A 171 0.16 18.10 7.97
CA GLY A 171 -1.00 18.83 7.45
C GLY A 171 -0.67 20.30 7.18
N THR A 172 -1.58 20.99 6.49
CA THR A 172 -1.42 22.40 6.14
C THR A 172 -1.03 23.25 7.37
N GLY A 173 0.13 23.89 7.28
CA GLY A 173 0.68 24.73 8.35
C GLY A 173 1.46 24.00 9.43
N ASN A 174 1.57 22.67 9.39
CA ASN A 174 2.30 21.87 10.39
C ASN A 174 3.59 21.22 9.84
N GLU A 175 3.91 21.44 8.58
CA GLU A 175 5.04 20.80 7.90
C GLU A 175 6.38 21.11 8.56
N GLN A 176 6.63 22.38 8.91
CA GLN A 176 7.89 22.78 9.55
C GLN A 176 8.06 22.10 10.90
N HIS A 177 7.00 21.96 11.69
CA HIS A 177 7.04 21.25 12.97
C HIS A 177 7.41 19.78 12.80
N THR A 178 6.90 19.11 11.77
CA THR A 178 7.28 17.73 11.44
C THR A 178 8.78 17.61 11.12
N LEU A 179 9.31 18.53 10.31
CA LEU A 179 10.73 18.57 9.93
C LEU A 179 11.63 18.83 11.13
N ASP A 180 11.30 19.85 11.94
CA ASP A 180 12.07 20.23 13.13
C ASP A 180 12.12 19.07 14.13
N MET A 181 10.99 18.40 14.35
CA MET A 181 10.90 17.26 15.25
C MET A 181 11.69 16.06 14.75
N PHE A 182 11.68 15.80 13.43
CA PHE A 182 12.51 14.75 12.86
C PHE A 182 14.00 15.04 13.01
N GLU A 183 14.41 16.27 12.76
CA GLU A 183 15.80 16.68 12.96
C GLU A 183 16.22 16.55 14.43
N ASP A 184 15.37 16.92 15.38
CA ASP A 184 15.63 16.77 16.82
C ASP A 184 15.81 15.29 17.23
N TYR A 185 14.98 14.38 16.69
CA TYR A 185 15.19 12.95 16.91
C TYR A 185 16.52 12.47 16.34
N CYS A 186 16.87 12.90 15.12
CA CYS A 186 18.12 12.52 14.45
C CYS A 186 19.38 12.99 15.21
N ARG A 187 19.35 14.15 15.86
CA ARG A 187 20.46 14.66 16.70
C ARG A 187 20.84 13.73 17.85
N SER A 188 19.95 12.85 18.26
CA SER A 188 20.26 11.85 19.29
C SER A 188 21.33 10.85 18.87
N GLY A 189 21.57 10.68 17.55
CA GLY A 189 22.49 9.69 16.98
C GLY A 189 22.00 8.24 17.15
N ARG A 190 20.74 8.03 17.59
CA ARG A 190 20.16 6.69 17.84
C ARG A 190 19.13 6.25 16.81
N ILE A 191 18.71 7.14 15.90
CA ILE A 191 17.72 6.79 14.89
C ILE A 191 18.37 5.90 13.83
N ALA A 192 17.83 4.70 13.63
CA ALA A 192 18.22 3.80 12.57
C ALA A 192 17.51 4.19 11.25
N ALA A 193 16.20 4.39 11.30
CA ALA A 193 15.44 4.71 10.09
C ALA A 193 14.19 5.55 10.37
N LEU A 194 13.80 6.34 9.35
CA LEU A 194 12.45 6.84 9.16
C LEU A 194 11.71 5.86 8.24
N LEU A 195 10.61 5.30 8.71
CA LEU A 195 9.67 4.48 7.91
C LEU A 195 8.45 5.33 7.56
N ILE A 196 8.12 5.43 6.27
CA ILE A 196 7.07 6.32 5.78
C ILE A 196 6.35 5.73 4.56
N GLU A 197 5.02 5.93 4.47
CA GLU A 197 4.26 5.78 3.23
C GLU A 197 4.48 7.04 2.37
N PRO A 198 5.10 6.95 1.18
CA PRO A 198 5.37 8.15 0.36
C PRO A 198 4.08 8.80 -0.14
N LEU A 199 3.93 10.10 0.09
CA LEU A 199 2.88 11.00 -0.40
C LEU A 199 1.46 10.73 0.09
N VAL A 200 1.09 9.49 0.40
CA VAL A 200 -0.28 9.13 0.79
C VAL A 200 -0.27 8.13 1.94
N LEU A 201 -0.86 8.49 3.06
CA LEU A 201 -1.14 7.57 4.17
C LEU A 201 -2.46 6.86 3.89
N GLY A 202 -2.39 5.61 3.39
CA GLY A 202 -3.55 4.88 2.88
C GLY A 202 -4.59 4.62 3.94
N ALA A 203 -4.32 3.67 4.85
CA ALA A 203 -5.25 3.30 5.93
C ALA A 203 -5.48 4.42 6.94
N GLY A 204 -4.59 5.39 7.03
CA GLY A 204 -4.73 6.62 7.81
C GLY A 204 -5.80 7.59 7.30
N GLY A 205 -6.56 7.20 6.28
CA GLY A 205 -7.66 7.97 5.72
C GLY A 205 -7.30 8.65 4.39
N MET A 206 -6.44 8.06 3.59
CA MET A 206 -5.96 8.62 2.30
C MET A 206 -5.45 10.06 2.45
N LYS A 207 -4.75 10.34 3.54
CA LYS A 207 -4.16 11.66 3.82
C LYS A 207 -2.99 11.91 2.90
N THR A 208 -2.92 13.08 2.28
CA THR A 208 -1.87 13.43 1.32
C THR A 208 -0.95 14.51 1.86
N TYR A 209 0.32 14.48 1.49
CA TYR A 209 1.30 15.53 1.74
C TYR A 209 2.16 15.77 0.49
N ARG A 210 2.76 16.95 0.41
CA ARG A 210 3.49 17.39 -0.79
C ARG A 210 4.80 16.62 -1.01
N PRO A 211 5.20 16.34 -2.27
CA PRO A 211 6.45 15.63 -2.57
C PRO A 211 7.71 16.31 -2.01
N THR A 212 7.74 17.64 -1.99
CA THR A 212 8.89 18.40 -1.48
C THR A 212 9.16 18.13 0.00
N LEU A 213 8.14 17.85 0.82
CA LEU A 213 8.34 17.46 2.21
C LEU A 213 9.11 16.14 2.32
N LEU A 214 8.79 15.16 1.47
CA LEU A 214 9.53 13.88 1.43
C LEU A 214 10.99 14.10 1.03
N THR A 215 11.26 15.07 0.13
CA THR A 215 12.62 15.48 -0.22
C THR A 215 13.35 16.07 1.00
N GLU A 216 12.68 16.95 1.74
CA GLU A 216 13.24 17.60 2.95
C GLU A 216 13.52 16.57 4.07
N LEU A 217 12.62 15.62 4.28
CA LEU A 217 12.83 14.50 5.22
C LEU A 217 14.03 13.64 4.82
N LYS A 218 14.19 13.30 3.51
CA LYS A 218 15.37 12.57 3.02
C LYS A 218 16.66 13.33 3.25
N GLN A 219 16.69 14.65 3.01
CA GLN A 219 17.85 15.50 3.26
C GLN A 219 18.24 15.53 4.74
N ILE A 220 17.27 15.57 5.65
CA ILE A 220 17.54 15.46 7.09
C ILE A 220 18.11 14.08 7.41
N ALA A 221 17.50 13.00 6.90
CA ALA A 221 18.00 11.65 7.12
C ALA A 221 19.45 11.50 6.66
N GLU A 222 19.80 11.98 5.47
CA GLU A 222 21.17 11.96 4.94
C GLU A 222 22.16 12.75 5.80
N ARG A 223 21.77 13.94 6.26
CA ARG A 223 22.62 14.80 7.11
C ARG A 223 23.04 14.11 8.42
N TYR A 224 22.20 13.22 8.93
CA TYR A 224 22.40 12.53 10.20
C TYR A 224 22.68 11.03 10.04
N ASP A 225 22.97 10.56 8.83
CA ASP A 225 23.20 9.15 8.50
C ASP A 225 22.07 8.23 8.95
N CYS A 226 20.81 8.69 8.94
CA CYS A 226 19.63 7.87 9.16
C CYS A 226 19.17 7.26 7.85
N LEU A 227 18.66 6.03 7.87
CA LEU A 227 18.07 5.41 6.68
C LEU A 227 16.65 5.92 6.46
N LEU A 228 16.23 6.00 5.19
CA LEU A 228 14.84 6.20 4.80
C LEU A 228 14.29 4.90 4.24
N ILE A 229 13.24 4.37 4.86
CA ILE A 229 12.47 3.22 4.40
C ILE A 229 11.18 3.75 3.77
N ALA A 230 11.03 3.59 2.45
CA ALA A 230 9.81 3.93 1.74
C ALA A 230 8.89 2.70 1.65
N ASP A 231 7.73 2.79 2.26
CA ASP A 231 6.67 1.80 2.14
C ASP A 231 5.81 2.10 0.90
N GLU A 232 6.24 1.61 -0.26
CA GLU A 232 5.53 1.73 -1.54
C GLU A 232 4.52 0.58 -1.78
N VAL A 233 4.15 -0.15 -0.73
CA VAL A 233 3.21 -1.28 -0.83
C VAL A 233 1.85 -0.83 -1.37
N MET A 234 1.37 0.35 -1.00
CA MET A 234 0.11 0.91 -1.50
C MET A 234 0.35 2.01 -2.54
N THR A 235 1.36 2.84 -2.35
CA THR A 235 1.63 4.05 -3.15
C THR A 235 2.28 3.75 -4.48
N GLY A 236 2.99 2.63 -4.58
CA GLY A 236 3.63 2.17 -5.81
C GLY A 236 2.66 1.66 -6.87
N TRP A 237 3.25 1.22 -7.98
CA TRP A 237 2.55 0.62 -9.11
C TRP A 237 1.51 1.55 -9.76
N GLY A 238 1.82 2.85 -9.81
CA GLY A 238 1.00 3.84 -10.52
C GLY A 238 -0.09 4.53 -9.69
N ARG A 239 -0.30 4.12 -8.44
CA ARG A 239 -1.41 4.65 -7.63
C ARG A 239 -1.38 6.16 -7.45
N THR A 240 -0.20 6.73 -7.29
CA THR A 240 0.01 8.17 -7.10
C THR A 240 0.29 8.95 -8.38
N GLY A 241 0.20 8.31 -9.57
CA GLY A 241 0.44 8.96 -10.88
C GLY A 241 1.78 8.59 -11.53
N THR A 242 2.78 8.19 -10.75
CA THR A 242 4.08 7.65 -11.20
C THR A 242 4.20 6.18 -10.84
N VAL A 243 5.18 5.43 -11.39
CA VAL A 243 5.34 4.00 -11.03
C VAL A 243 5.56 3.85 -9.54
N PHE A 244 6.44 4.66 -8.95
CA PHE A 244 6.64 4.79 -7.51
C PHE A 244 6.47 6.24 -7.06
N ALA A 245 5.87 6.44 -5.88
CA ALA A 245 5.62 7.78 -5.34
C ALA A 245 6.92 8.57 -5.06
N CYS A 246 8.01 7.88 -4.70
CA CYS A 246 9.33 8.47 -4.51
C CYS A 246 9.84 9.25 -5.72
N GLU A 247 9.42 8.90 -6.95
CA GLU A 247 9.80 9.60 -8.18
C GLU A 247 9.33 11.07 -8.18
N GLN A 248 8.14 11.34 -7.63
CA GLN A 248 7.61 12.71 -7.55
C GLN A 248 8.43 13.59 -6.60
N ALA A 249 9.00 13.01 -5.57
CA ALA A 249 9.92 13.69 -4.67
C ALA A 249 11.36 13.73 -5.19
N ARG A 250 11.66 13.03 -6.29
CA ARG A 250 13.00 12.88 -6.89
C ARG A 250 14.03 12.38 -5.87
N ILE A 251 13.64 11.41 -5.05
CA ILE A 251 14.51 10.79 -4.06
C ILE A 251 14.72 9.31 -4.36
N THR A 252 15.85 8.80 -3.89
CA THR A 252 16.09 7.37 -3.72
C THR A 252 16.04 7.04 -2.24
N PRO A 253 15.09 6.21 -1.78
CA PRO A 253 15.12 5.71 -0.41
C PRO A 253 16.29 4.73 -0.24
N ASP A 254 16.72 4.51 1.00
CA ASP A 254 17.76 3.51 1.30
C ASP A 254 17.20 2.09 1.22
N ILE A 255 15.91 1.95 1.58
CA ILE A 255 15.14 0.70 1.48
C ILE A 255 13.75 1.02 0.92
N MET A 256 13.25 0.19 0.01
CA MET A 256 11.91 0.32 -0.57
C MET A 256 11.15 -0.99 -0.47
N CYS A 257 9.95 -0.95 0.08
CA CYS A 257 9.06 -2.09 0.20
C CYS A 257 7.98 -2.04 -0.89
N VAL A 258 7.79 -3.14 -1.63
CA VAL A 258 6.76 -3.29 -2.66
C VAL A 258 6.00 -4.59 -2.49
N SER A 259 4.70 -4.58 -2.78
CA SER A 259 3.81 -5.74 -2.77
C SER A 259 2.56 -5.41 -3.61
N LYS A 260 1.40 -5.95 -3.27
CA LYS A 260 0.07 -5.65 -3.91
C LYS A 260 0.15 -5.66 -5.43
N GLY A 261 0.31 -4.47 -6.05
CA GLY A 261 0.45 -4.31 -7.49
C GLY A 261 1.66 -5.01 -8.11
N LEU A 262 2.61 -5.51 -7.32
CA LEU A 262 3.78 -6.25 -7.79
C LEU A 262 3.44 -7.42 -8.72
N THR A 263 2.36 -8.16 -8.44
CA THR A 263 1.85 -9.26 -9.27
C THR A 263 0.62 -8.87 -10.11
N GLY A 264 0.33 -7.56 -10.25
CA GLY A 264 -0.94 -7.10 -10.77
C GLY A 264 -2.12 -7.43 -9.85
N GLY A 265 -1.85 -7.89 -8.63
CA GLY A 265 -2.84 -8.33 -7.64
C GLY A 265 -3.23 -9.81 -7.74
N ALA A 266 -2.62 -10.58 -8.64
CA ALA A 266 -3.03 -11.97 -8.90
C ALA A 266 -2.59 -12.96 -7.81
N LEU A 267 -1.42 -12.77 -7.23
CA LEU A 267 -0.83 -13.67 -6.23
C LEU A 267 -0.12 -12.87 -5.12
N PRO A 268 -0.06 -13.40 -3.88
CA PRO A 268 0.72 -12.81 -2.82
C PRO A 268 2.22 -12.91 -3.14
N LEU A 269 2.89 -11.77 -3.13
CA LEU A 269 4.34 -11.62 -3.24
C LEU A 269 4.72 -10.22 -2.73
N ALA A 270 5.90 -10.10 -2.18
CA ALA A 270 6.49 -8.82 -1.84
C ALA A 270 8.00 -8.84 -2.07
N ALA A 271 8.56 -7.66 -2.21
CA ALA A 271 10.00 -7.47 -2.31
C ALA A 271 10.44 -6.26 -1.49
N THR A 272 11.61 -6.36 -0.91
CA THR A 272 12.30 -5.28 -0.23
C THR A 272 13.59 -5.00 -0.99
N LEU A 273 13.68 -3.83 -1.60
CA LEU A 273 14.84 -3.38 -2.34
C LEU A 273 15.73 -2.55 -1.42
N CYS A 274 17.04 -2.64 -1.56
CA CYS A 274 17.96 -1.82 -0.79
C CYS A 274 19.18 -1.36 -1.60
N THR A 275 19.85 -0.35 -1.06
CA THR A 275 21.13 0.16 -1.60
C THR A 275 22.27 -0.83 -1.37
N PRO A 276 23.36 -0.77 -2.16
CA PRO A 276 24.55 -1.62 -1.98
C PRO A 276 25.13 -1.55 -0.56
N ALA A 277 25.17 -0.37 0.04
CA ALA A 277 25.73 -0.19 1.38
C ALA A 277 25.09 -1.11 2.44
N ILE A 278 23.77 -1.33 2.34
CA ILE A 278 23.04 -2.21 3.27
C ILE A 278 23.42 -3.65 3.02
N PHE A 279 23.47 -4.10 1.78
CA PHE A 279 23.88 -5.45 1.44
C PHE A 279 25.34 -5.72 1.83
N ASP A 280 26.25 -4.80 1.52
CA ASP A 280 27.69 -4.93 1.80
C ASP A 280 27.98 -5.02 3.30
N ALA A 281 27.17 -4.37 4.14
CA ALA A 281 27.30 -4.51 5.59
C ALA A 281 27.02 -5.93 6.10
N HIS A 282 26.24 -6.72 5.34
CA HIS A 282 25.96 -8.13 5.64
C HIS A 282 26.91 -9.10 4.90
N LEU A 283 27.69 -8.59 3.92
CA LEU A 283 28.64 -9.39 3.15
C LEU A 283 29.93 -9.58 3.96
N SER A 284 30.14 -10.77 4.52
CA SER A 284 31.28 -11.05 5.41
C SER A 284 31.61 -12.53 5.45
N SER A 285 32.87 -12.87 5.74
CA SER A 285 33.27 -14.21 6.13
C SER A 285 32.80 -14.60 7.54
N ASP A 286 32.41 -13.62 8.36
CA ASP A 286 31.79 -13.85 9.67
C ASP A 286 30.31 -14.15 9.50
N ARG A 287 29.93 -15.41 9.64
CA ARG A 287 28.54 -15.87 9.50
C ARG A 287 27.56 -15.19 10.45
N ARG A 288 28.01 -14.56 11.52
CA ARG A 288 27.16 -13.79 12.45
C ARG A 288 26.58 -12.54 11.81
N LYS A 289 27.18 -12.05 10.72
CA LYS A 289 26.70 -10.90 9.94
C LYS A 289 25.67 -11.27 8.88
N THR A 290 25.35 -12.56 8.71
CA THR A 290 24.31 -13.02 7.79
C THR A 290 22.96 -12.35 8.09
N PHE A 291 22.22 -11.99 7.05
CA PHE A 291 20.84 -11.52 7.21
C PHE A 291 19.91 -12.70 7.52
N PHE A 292 19.61 -12.88 8.82
CA PHE A 292 18.80 -14.00 9.32
C PHE A 292 17.30 -13.71 9.19
N HIS A 293 16.75 -13.88 7.99
CA HIS A 293 15.33 -13.86 7.71
C HIS A 293 15.00 -14.78 6.55
N SER A 294 13.86 -15.46 6.61
CA SER A 294 13.30 -16.26 5.53
C SER A 294 11.82 -16.52 5.78
N SER A 295 11.10 -16.83 4.71
CA SER A 295 9.81 -17.49 4.72
C SER A 295 9.92 -18.80 3.94
N SER A 296 9.05 -19.76 4.23
CA SER A 296 9.00 -21.03 3.47
C SER A 296 8.67 -20.81 2.00
N TYR A 297 8.02 -19.72 1.67
CA TYR A 297 7.61 -19.36 0.30
C TYR A 297 8.42 -18.20 -0.30
N THR A 298 9.58 -17.88 0.27
CA THR A 298 10.48 -16.86 -0.28
C THR A 298 10.69 -17.09 -1.77
N ALA A 299 10.43 -16.06 -2.59
CA ALA A 299 10.55 -16.10 -4.04
C ALA A 299 9.77 -17.25 -4.70
N ASN A 300 8.51 -17.49 -4.31
CA ASN A 300 7.69 -18.52 -4.95
C ASN A 300 7.74 -18.37 -6.49
N PRO A 301 8.14 -19.41 -7.25
CA PRO A 301 8.38 -19.31 -8.69
C PRO A 301 7.15 -18.85 -9.48
N ILE A 302 5.96 -19.31 -9.09
CA ILE A 302 4.70 -18.98 -9.78
C ILE A 302 4.34 -17.51 -9.53
N ALA A 303 4.52 -17.03 -8.31
CA ALA A 303 4.28 -15.63 -7.97
C ALA A 303 5.31 -14.69 -8.63
N CYS A 304 6.58 -15.12 -8.72
CA CYS A 304 7.61 -14.39 -9.47
C CYS A 304 7.30 -14.34 -10.97
N ALA A 305 6.82 -15.43 -11.59
CA ALA A 305 6.40 -15.45 -12.99
C ALA A 305 5.22 -14.49 -13.25
N ALA A 306 4.25 -14.46 -12.34
CA ALA A 306 3.15 -13.49 -12.39
C ALA A 306 3.66 -12.04 -12.34
N ALA A 307 4.64 -11.75 -11.48
CA ALA A 307 5.24 -10.43 -11.35
C ALA A 307 6.09 -10.05 -12.58
N VAL A 308 6.84 -10.98 -13.17
CA VAL A 308 7.53 -10.76 -14.45
C VAL A 308 6.54 -10.42 -15.56
N ALA A 309 5.43 -11.15 -15.65
CA ALA A 309 4.36 -10.83 -16.61
C ALA A 309 3.73 -9.45 -16.33
N ASN A 310 3.57 -9.07 -15.06
CA ASN A 310 3.12 -7.73 -14.69
C ASN A 310 4.10 -6.65 -15.20
N LEU A 311 5.42 -6.83 -15.07
CA LEU A 311 6.40 -5.91 -15.65
C LEU A 311 6.29 -5.83 -17.18
N GLN A 312 5.95 -6.94 -17.84
CA GLN A 312 5.71 -6.91 -19.30
C GLN A 312 4.47 -6.10 -19.66
N VAL A 313 3.39 -6.15 -18.86
CA VAL A 313 2.20 -5.29 -19.05
C VAL A 313 2.60 -3.81 -18.99
N TRP A 314 3.41 -3.41 -17.99
CA TRP A 314 3.93 -2.05 -17.87
C TRP A 314 4.76 -1.58 -19.07
N ARG A 315 5.51 -2.48 -19.72
CA ARG A 315 6.34 -2.18 -20.90
C ARG A 315 5.55 -2.16 -22.20
N GLN A 316 4.50 -2.98 -22.32
CA GLN A 316 3.82 -3.24 -23.60
C GLN A 316 2.50 -2.49 -23.74
N GLU A 317 1.85 -2.11 -22.64
CA GLU A 317 0.57 -1.44 -22.64
C GLU A 317 0.68 0.03 -22.21
N PRO A 318 -0.26 0.89 -22.64
CA PRO A 318 -0.24 2.31 -22.30
C PRO A 318 -0.75 2.58 -20.86
N VAL A 319 -0.15 1.90 -19.86
CA VAL A 319 -0.61 1.95 -18.46
C VAL A 319 -0.57 3.37 -17.91
N LEU A 320 0.52 4.11 -18.13
CA LEU A 320 0.64 5.51 -17.67
C LEU A 320 -0.37 6.44 -18.33
N SER A 321 -0.82 6.14 -19.56
CA SER A 321 -1.89 6.91 -20.21
C SER A 321 -3.24 6.64 -19.56
N ARG A 322 -3.54 5.37 -19.21
CA ARG A 322 -4.76 5.00 -18.46
C ARG A 322 -4.79 5.66 -17.08
N ILE A 323 -3.66 5.66 -16.38
CA ILE A 323 -3.51 6.33 -15.07
C ILE A 323 -3.81 7.82 -15.20
N ARG A 324 -3.23 8.51 -16.18
CA ARG A 324 -3.50 9.94 -16.45
C ARG A 324 -4.97 10.21 -16.74
N SER A 325 -5.62 9.38 -17.57
CA SER A 325 -7.05 9.55 -17.85
C SER A 325 -7.92 9.42 -16.59
N ILE A 326 -7.58 8.52 -15.67
CA ILE A 326 -8.26 8.39 -14.38
C ILE A 326 -8.00 9.62 -13.51
N GLU A 327 -6.76 10.09 -13.45
CA GLU A 327 -6.35 11.27 -12.69
C GLU A 327 -7.12 12.53 -13.16
N GLU A 328 -7.13 12.79 -14.46
CA GLU A 328 -7.89 13.90 -15.07
C GLU A 328 -9.40 13.78 -14.80
N PHE A 329 -9.93 12.57 -14.85
CA PHE A 329 -11.34 12.32 -14.54
C PHE A 329 -11.66 12.62 -13.07
N HIS A 330 -10.80 12.21 -12.16
CA HIS A 330 -10.95 12.50 -10.72
C HIS A 330 -10.84 14.01 -10.47
N GLU A 331 -9.84 14.69 -11.01
CA GLU A 331 -9.66 16.14 -10.87
C GLU A 331 -10.93 16.90 -11.29
N HIS A 332 -11.48 16.56 -12.45
CA HIS A 332 -12.71 17.18 -12.94
C HIS A 332 -13.91 16.91 -12.02
N ASN A 333 -14.14 15.65 -11.64
CA ASN A 333 -15.36 15.27 -10.91
C ASN A 333 -15.31 15.63 -9.41
N LEU A 334 -14.15 15.71 -8.78
CA LEU A 334 -14.03 16.20 -7.42
C LEU A 334 -14.47 17.66 -7.28
N THR A 335 -14.39 18.47 -8.35
CA THR A 335 -14.90 19.84 -8.33
C THR A 335 -16.41 19.93 -8.07
N ARG A 336 -17.18 18.88 -8.40
CA ARG A 336 -18.63 18.80 -8.14
C ARG A 336 -18.95 18.92 -6.65
N PHE A 337 -18.04 18.51 -5.80
CA PHE A 337 -18.21 18.48 -4.34
C PHE A 337 -17.57 19.68 -3.64
N ALA A 338 -16.87 20.55 -4.39
CA ALA A 338 -16.22 21.73 -3.83
C ALA A 338 -17.27 22.73 -3.30
N GLY A 339 -17.18 23.05 -2.00
CA GLY A 339 -18.13 23.93 -1.33
C GLY A 339 -19.44 23.27 -0.87
N ASP A 340 -19.65 22.01 -1.18
CA ASP A 340 -20.78 21.23 -0.67
C ASP A 340 -20.57 20.87 0.80
N ARG A 341 -21.55 21.24 1.64
CA ARG A 341 -21.46 21.06 3.10
C ARG A 341 -21.48 19.60 3.58
N ARG A 342 -21.86 18.67 2.70
CA ARG A 342 -21.86 17.24 2.98
C ARG A 342 -20.44 16.67 2.99
N PHE A 343 -19.47 17.35 2.36
CA PHE A 343 -18.12 16.88 2.15
C PHE A 343 -17.07 17.82 2.74
N ALA A 344 -15.97 17.23 3.18
CA ALA A 344 -14.78 17.94 3.64
C ALA A 344 -13.52 17.23 3.16
N ASN A 345 -12.38 17.89 3.30
CA ASN A 345 -11.05 17.31 3.04
C ASN A 345 -10.98 16.58 1.68
N ILE A 346 -11.50 17.18 0.62
CA ILE A 346 -11.42 16.64 -0.75
C ILE A 346 -9.96 16.63 -1.18
N ARG A 347 -9.47 15.47 -1.64
CA ARG A 347 -8.06 15.25 -1.98
C ARG A 347 -7.89 14.22 -3.08
N GLN A 348 -6.78 14.32 -3.79
CA GLN A 348 -6.40 13.42 -4.87
C GLN A 348 -4.89 13.18 -4.88
N ALA A 349 -4.50 11.97 -5.29
CA ALA A 349 -3.13 11.63 -5.63
C ALA A 349 -3.16 10.56 -6.74
N GLY A 350 -2.84 10.95 -7.97
CA GLY A 350 -2.93 10.06 -9.13
C GLY A 350 -4.33 9.45 -9.29
N THR A 351 -4.42 8.12 -9.22
CA THR A 351 -5.67 7.36 -9.35
C THR A 351 -6.47 7.23 -8.04
N ILE A 352 -6.02 7.87 -6.99
CA ILE A 352 -6.69 7.89 -5.69
C ILE A 352 -7.47 9.19 -5.57
N ALA A 353 -8.79 9.10 -5.41
CA ALA A 353 -9.65 10.22 -5.05
C ALA A 353 -10.27 9.96 -3.67
N ALA A 354 -10.27 10.94 -2.79
CA ALA A 354 -10.83 10.79 -1.45
C ALA A 354 -11.52 12.06 -0.97
N LEU A 355 -12.54 11.86 -0.14
CA LEU A 355 -13.30 12.92 0.52
C LEU A 355 -13.90 12.40 1.83
N ASP A 356 -14.11 13.29 2.76
CA ASP A 356 -14.70 12.94 4.05
C ASP A 356 -16.17 13.34 4.08
N ILE A 357 -17.05 12.44 4.47
CA ILE A 357 -18.45 12.78 4.78
C ILE A 357 -18.48 13.52 6.11
N VAL A 358 -19.12 14.69 6.11
CA VAL A 358 -19.26 15.51 7.32
C VAL A 358 -20.32 14.91 8.24
N VAL A 359 -19.88 14.44 9.40
CA VAL A 359 -20.70 13.84 10.45
C VAL A 359 -20.31 14.37 11.82
N PRO A 360 -21.24 14.37 12.82
CA PRO A 360 -20.94 14.86 14.17
C PRO A 360 -19.79 14.12 14.87
N ALA A 361 -19.65 12.80 14.61
CA ALA A 361 -18.58 11.96 15.14
C ALA A 361 -17.95 11.16 13.99
N GLY A 362 -16.77 11.60 13.54
CA GLY A 362 -16.00 10.93 12.51
C GLY A 362 -15.04 9.88 13.09
N GLY A 363 -14.27 9.24 12.20
CA GLY A 363 -13.27 8.23 12.54
C GLY A 363 -13.63 6.83 12.07
N TYR A 364 -12.68 5.90 12.16
CA TYR A 364 -12.80 4.57 11.54
C TYR A 364 -14.01 3.76 12.02
N LEU A 365 -14.38 3.86 13.31
CA LEU A 365 -15.53 3.15 13.88
C LEU A 365 -16.86 3.89 13.72
N ALA A 366 -16.92 5.00 12.98
CA ALA A 366 -18.16 5.72 12.75
C ALA A 366 -19.20 4.80 12.09
N GLU A 367 -20.41 4.73 12.67
CA GLU A 367 -21.53 3.89 12.19
C GLU A 367 -21.89 4.18 10.73
N ILE A 368 -21.70 5.43 10.30
CA ILE A 368 -21.92 5.86 8.92
C ILE A 368 -21.14 5.01 7.88
N GLY A 369 -19.94 4.53 8.24
CA GLY A 369 -19.15 3.66 7.36
C GLY A 369 -19.85 2.34 7.02
N GLN A 370 -20.57 1.76 7.98
CA GLN A 370 -21.37 0.54 7.77
C GLN A 370 -22.59 0.83 6.91
N GLN A 371 -23.28 1.93 7.18
CA GLN A 371 -24.45 2.36 6.40
C GLN A 371 -24.05 2.62 4.94
N MET A 372 -22.98 3.35 4.71
CA MET A 372 -22.46 3.61 3.35
C MET A 372 -22.09 2.32 2.62
N ARG A 373 -21.38 1.38 3.27
CA ARG A 373 -21.06 0.07 2.65
C ARG A 373 -22.29 -0.68 2.20
N LYS A 374 -23.35 -0.69 3.00
CA LYS A 374 -24.62 -1.31 2.65
C LYS A 374 -25.24 -0.66 1.41
N LEU A 375 -25.32 0.67 1.39
CA LEU A 375 -25.91 1.43 0.29
C LEU A 375 -25.13 1.26 -1.02
N PHE A 376 -23.78 1.20 -0.98
CA PHE A 376 -22.98 0.90 -2.17
C PHE A 376 -23.16 -0.55 -2.64
N ARG A 377 -23.23 -1.51 -1.74
CA ARG A 377 -23.50 -2.92 -2.07
C ARG A 377 -24.85 -3.11 -2.77
N GLU A 378 -25.90 -2.40 -2.33
CA GLU A 378 -27.21 -2.39 -2.98
C GLU A 378 -27.15 -1.86 -4.41
N ARG A 379 -26.18 -1.00 -4.73
CA ARG A 379 -25.91 -0.45 -6.07
C ARG A 379 -24.89 -1.26 -6.88
N ASN A 380 -24.47 -2.41 -6.39
CA ASN A 380 -23.43 -3.26 -7.00
C ASN A 380 -22.07 -2.57 -7.13
N LEU A 381 -21.70 -1.83 -6.14
CA LEU A 381 -20.42 -1.13 -6.07
C LEU A 381 -19.62 -1.66 -4.88
N LEU A 382 -18.38 -2.08 -5.12
CA LEU A 382 -17.43 -2.37 -4.06
C LEU A 382 -16.70 -1.07 -3.69
N ILE A 383 -17.28 -0.33 -2.77
CA ILE A 383 -16.65 0.81 -2.08
C ILE A 383 -16.61 0.47 -0.59
N ARG A 384 -15.43 0.59 0.02
CA ARG A 384 -15.21 0.27 1.43
C ARG A 384 -14.69 1.51 2.17
N PRO A 385 -15.56 2.34 2.74
CA PRO A 385 -15.15 3.54 3.47
C PRO A 385 -14.21 3.22 4.64
N LEU A 386 -13.31 4.15 4.95
CA LEU A 386 -12.50 4.16 6.16
C LEU A 386 -13.21 5.07 7.18
N GLY A 387 -14.19 4.51 7.91
CA GLY A 387 -15.10 5.30 8.75
C GLY A 387 -15.97 6.24 7.92
N ASN A 388 -15.77 7.55 8.08
CA ASN A 388 -16.44 8.57 7.28
C ASN A 388 -15.66 9.01 6.02
N VAL A 389 -14.49 8.42 5.76
CA VAL A 389 -13.70 8.70 4.56
C VAL A 389 -14.16 7.80 3.41
N LEU A 390 -14.68 8.40 2.35
CA LEU A 390 -14.92 7.75 1.07
C LEU A 390 -13.68 7.90 0.19
N TYR A 391 -13.33 6.84 -0.53
CA TYR A 391 -12.24 6.90 -1.51
C TYR A 391 -12.51 5.96 -2.69
N LEU A 392 -11.93 6.32 -3.82
CA LEU A 392 -11.84 5.53 -5.03
C LEU A 392 -10.37 5.22 -5.32
N MET A 393 -10.08 4.01 -5.71
CA MET A 393 -8.78 3.51 -6.16
C MET A 393 -9.01 2.35 -7.14
N PRO A 394 -9.63 2.63 -8.31
CA PRO A 394 -10.06 1.58 -9.22
C PRO A 394 -8.88 0.90 -9.93
N PRO A 395 -9.11 -0.27 -10.56
CA PRO A 395 -8.18 -0.84 -11.54
C PRO A 395 -8.03 0.08 -12.75
N TYR A 396 -6.86 0.08 -13.40
CA TYR A 396 -6.56 0.98 -14.52
C TYR A 396 -7.31 0.66 -15.82
N CYS A 397 -8.08 -0.43 -15.85
CA CYS A 397 -8.98 -0.76 -16.96
C CYS A 397 -10.38 -0.15 -16.81
N VAL A 398 -10.64 0.61 -15.72
CA VAL A 398 -11.93 1.27 -15.50
C VAL A 398 -12.20 2.29 -16.62
N THR A 399 -13.44 2.34 -17.09
CA THR A 399 -13.88 3.28 -18.12
C THR A 399 -14.41 4.59 -17.51
N SER A 400 -14.49 5.65 -18.32
CA SER A 400 -15.08 6.92 -17.89
C SER A 400 -16.54 6.79 -17.46
N ASP A 401 -17.34 5.94 -18.11
CA ASP A 401 -18.74 5.70 -17.75
C ASP A 401 -18.85 5.00 -16.40
N GLU A 402 -17.96 4.03 -16.14
CA GLU A 402 -17.89 3.36 -14.84
C GLU A 402 -17.47 4.34 -13.74
N LEU A 403 -16.50 5.21 -13.99
CA LEU A 403 -16.11 6.27 -13.07
C LEU A 403 -17.25 7.26 -12.81
N ALA A 404 -18.00 7.68 -13.85
CA ALA A 404 -19.17 8.53 -13.69
C ALA A 404 -20.20 7.90 -12.76
N THR A 405 -20.49 6.61 -12.96
CA THR A 405 -21.39 5.83 -12.08
C THR A 405 -20.96 5.85 -10.61
N LEU A 406 -19.63 5.78 -10.35
CA LEU A 406 -19.09 5.85 -8.98
C LEU A 406 -19.33 7.22 -8.35
N TYR A 407 -19.08 8.31 -9.09
CA TYR A 407 -19.29 9.67 -8.58
C TYR A 407 -20.76 10.00 -8.34
N ASP A 408 -21.66 9.54 -9.21
CA ASP A 408 -23.10 9.69 -9.03
C ASP A 408 -23.59 8.92 -7.80
N ALA A 409 -23.10 7.70 -7.60
CA ALA A 409 -23.40 6.91 -6.40
C ALA A 409 -22.85 7.53 -5.11
N ILE A 410 -21.69 8.19 -5.14
CA ILE A 410 -21.14 8.93 -3.99
C ILE A 410 -22.09 10.07 -3.61
N ASP A 411 -22.57 10.84 -4.58
CA ASP A 411 -23.49 11.96 -4.36
C ASP A 411 -24.83 11.49 -3.77
N GLU A 412 -25.44 10.45 -4.36
CA GLU A 412 -26.67 9.85 -3.84
C GLU A 412 -26.50 9.31 -2.41
N VAL A 413 -25.44 8.54 -2.16
CA VAL A 413 -25.19 7.95 -0.84
C VAL A 413 -24.96 9.05 0.19
N ALA A 414 -24.19 10.08 -0.15
CA ALA A 414 -23.97 11.22 0.72
C ALA A 414 -25.28 11.92 1.10
N SER A 415 -26.19 12.13 0.15
CA SER A 415 -27.52 12.71 0.41
C SER A 415 -28.33 11.88 1.39
N ILE A 416 -28.31 10.56 1.24
CA ILE A 416 -29.03 9.62 2.12
C ILE A 416 -28.47 9.66 3.55
N VAL A 417 -27.15 9.57 3.69
CA VAL A 417 -26.52 9.41 5.02
C VAL A 417 -26.41 10.71 5.79
N THR A 418 -26.40 11.87 5.11
CA THR A 418 -26.39 13.20 5.75
C THR A 418 -27.79 13.76 5.95
N GLY A 419 -28.80 13.22 5.27
CA GLY A 419 -30.16 13.78 5.24
C GLY A 419 -30.25 15.14 4.55
N GLN A 420 -29.22 15.52 3.79
CA GLN A 420 -29.13 16.80 3.07
C GLN A 420 -29.17 16.52 1.55
N PRO A 421 -30.17 17.09 0.82
CA PRO A 421 -30.14 17.04 -0.64
C PRO A 421 -28.98 17.89 -1.18
N GLN A 422 -28.73 17.71 -2.48
CA GLN A 422 -27.76 18.55 -3.21
C GLN A 422 -28.01 20.03 -3.06
#